data_cbf9d74a82c1f93d96baf890e672bc66
#
_entry.id   cbf9d74a82c1f93d96baf890e672bc66
#
_cell.length_a   1.000
_cell.length_b   1.000
_cell.length_c   1.000
_cell.angle_alpha   90.00
_cell.angle_beta   90.00
_cell.angle_gamma   90.00
#
_symmetry.space_group_name_H-M   'P 1'
#
loop_
_entity.id
_entity.type
_entity.pdbx_description
1 polymer ?
#
loop_
_entity_poly.entity_id
_entity_poly.type
_entity_poly.pdbx_seq_one_letter_code
_entity_poly.pdbx_strand_id
1 'polypeptide(L)'
;KNFKYQDVIDFYEKWYQPQIMAVFAIGDIDEIEIENFIKKHFNYLKNTTELILPDPSIPNFNKQFFSYQNKKEDDIDFVIWNKDVFKPLNTFNNYRLSKIRNITEKIFQKRIAKLINENSVNFKSAYIGDFNISVKDKYFLISTSLKSDKIKEGIEDIYYLIEQVKEYGFLQSELDKANKEIIQSLEKFL
;
A
#
# COMPACT_ATOMS: atom_id res chain seq x y z
N LYS A 1 11.53 -0.19 22.95
CA LYS A 1 12.16 0.70 21.97
C LYS A 1 12.56 1.94 22.73
N ASN A 2 13.87 2.19 22.83
CA ASN A 2 14.45 3.23 23.70
C ASN A 2 14.94 4.37 22.82
N PHE A 3 14.04 5.23 22.34
CA PHE A 3 14.45 6.51 21.75
C PHE A 3 14.51 7.57 22.83
N LYS A 4 15.43 8.52 22.69
CA LYS A 4 15.57 9.69 23.57
C LYS A 4 14.76 10.85 23.00
N TYR A 5 14.35 11.77 23.86
CA TYR A 5 13.67 13.00 23.42
C TYR A 5 14.49 13.77 22.37
N GLN A 6 15.83 13.79 22.54
CA GLN A 6 16.74 14.44 21.60
C GLN A 6 16.67 13.82 20.20
N ASP A 7 16.52 12.50 20.07
CA ASP A 7 16.40 11.82 18.76
C ASP A 7 15.20 12.34 17.94
N VAL A 8 14.13 12.75 18.61
CA VAL A 8 12.93 13.34 17.96
C VAL A 8 13.21 14.75 17.48
N ILE A 9 13.91 15.57 18.29
CA ILE A 9 14.31 16.93 17.92
C ILE A 9 15.26 16.88 16.71
N ASP A 10 16.31 16.05 16.80
CA ASP A 10 17.29 15.89 15.73
C ASP A 10 16.64 15.42 14.42
N PHE A 11 15.66 14.52 14.52
CA PHE A 11 14.87 14.07 13.36
C PHE A 11 14.09 15.24 12.75
N TYR A 12 13.40 16.01 13.59
CA TYR A 12 12.61 17.15 13.12
C TYR A 12 13.49 18.20 12.46
N GLU A 13 14.57 18.63 13.11
CA GLU A 13 15.51 19.63 12.58
C GLU A 13 16.18 19.18 11.27
N LYS A 14 16.45 17.89 11.15
CA LYS A 14 17.06 17.32 9.93
C LYS A 14 16.08 17.25 8.76
N TRP A 15 14.81 16.85 9.00
CA TRP A 15 13.90 16.50 7.93
C TRP A 15 12.85 17.57 7.61
N TYR A 16 12.61 18.52 8.51
CA TYR A 16 11.65 19.60 8.29
C TYR A 16 12.37 20.89 7.89
N GLN A 17 12.97 20.89 6.70
CA GLN A 17 13.73 22.01 6.19
C GLN A 17 13.08 22.63 4.94
N PRO A 18 13.19 23.97 4.76
CA PRO A 18 12.58 24.68 3.63
C PRO A 18 12.92 24.10 2.26
N GLN A 19 14.13 23.58 2.07
CA GLN A 19 14.59 23.00 0.80
C GLN A 19 13.78 21.78 0.32
N ILE A 20 12.96 21.17 1.19
CA ILE A 20 12.10 20.04 0.86
C ILE A 20 10.62 20.33 1.16
N MET A 21 10.29 21.59 1.43
CA MET A 21 8.91 22.02 1.66
C MET A 21 8.35 22.71 0.42
N ALA A 22 7.04 22.55 0.20
CA ALA A 22 6.28 23.30 -0.77
C ALA A 22 4.97 23.78 -0.12
N VAL A 23 4.60 25.02 -0.39
CA VAL A 23 3.34 25.59 0.07
C VAL A 23 2.38 25.66 -1.12
N PHE A 24 1.20 25.10 -0.96
CA PHE A 24 0.13 25.14 -1.96
C PHE A 24 -1.05 25.89 -1.39
N ALA A 25 -1.54 26.90 -2.12
CA ALA A 25 -2.79 27.60 -1.79
C ALA A 25 -3.78 27.40 -2.95
N ILE A 26 -4.99 26.92 -2.63
CA ILE A 26 -6.03 26.61 -3.62
C ILE A 26 -7.34 27.22 -3.16
N GLY A 27 -7.99 27.98 -4.02
CA GLY A 27 -9.27 28.61 -3.73
C GLY A 27 -9.49 29.87 -4.56
N ASP A 28 -10.54 30.61 -4.22
CA ASP A 28 -10.77 31.97 -4.75
C ASP A 28 -9.91 32.95 -3.95
N ILE A 29 -8.67 33.16 -4.39
CA ILE A 29 -7.63 33.91 -3.66
C ILE A 29 -6.93 34.90 -4.58
N ASP A 30 -6.48 36.01 -4.03
CA ASP A 30 -5.56 36.93 -4.70
C ASP A 30 -4.14 36.36 -4.63
N GLU A 31 -3.53 36.08 -5.78
CA GLU A 31 -2.22 35.47 -5.89
C GLU A 31 -1.13 36.33 -5.24
N ILE A 32 -1.20 37.67 -5.38
CA ILE A 32 -0.22 38.61 -4.83
C ILE A 32 -0.34 38.64 -3.30
N GLU A 33 -1.54 38.69 -2.79
CA GLU A 33 -1.78 38.70 -1.36
C GLU A 33 -1.26 37.41 -0.71
N ILE A 34 -1.58 36.25 -1.27
CA ILE A 34 -1.13 34.96 -0.77
C ILE A 34 0.38 34.81 -0.87
N GLU A 35 1.01 35.24 -1.96
CA GLU A 35 2.47 35.24 -2.07
C GLU A 35 3.13 36.08 -0.97
N ASN A 36 2.59 37.26 -0.68
CA ASN A 36 3.08 38.10 0.40
C ASN A 36 2.89 37.47 1.78
N PHE A 37 1.77 36.78 2.02
CA PHE A 37 1.55 36.01 3.24
C PHE A 37 2.56 34.89 3.40
N ILE A 38 2.79 34.10 2.35
CA ILE A 38 3.80 33.03 2.36
C ILE A 38 5.18 33.59 2.66
N LYS A 39 5.60 34.67 1.98
CA LYS A 39 6.89 35.32 2.24
C LYS A 39 6.98 35.81 3.68
N LYS A 40 5.94 36.48 4.19
CA LYS A 40 5.90 37.00 5.55
C LYS A 40 6.07 35.94 6.61
N HIS A 41 5.45 34.77 6.41
CA HIS A 41 5.38 33.69 7.42
C HIS A 41 6.48 32.65 7.28
N PHE A 42 7.14 32.53 6.13
CA PHE A 42 8.12 31.46 5.88
C PHE A 42 9.52 31.96 5.53
N ASN A 43 9.71 33.26 5.20
CA ASN A 43 11.01 33.78 4.74
C ASN A 43 12.11 33.75 5.82
N TYR A 44 11.73 33.61 7.08
CA TYR A 44 12.70 33.51 8.19
C TYR A 44 13.26 32.08 8.33
N LEU A 45 12.65 31.10 7.73
CA LEU A 45 13.12 29.71 7.77
C LEU A 45 14.40 29.59 6.93
N LYS A 46 15.40 28.96 7.51
CA LYS A 46 16.69 28.73 6.87
C LYS A 46 16.99 27.24 6.86
N ASN A 47 17.67 26.79 5.81
CA ASN A 47 18.23 25.44 5.81
C ASN A 47 19.38 25.39 6.83
N THR A 48 19.34 24.39 7.70
CA THR A 48 20.35 24.21 8.76
C THR A 48 21.52 23.36 8.30
N THR A 49 21.25 22.42 7.38
CA THR A 49 22.26 21.50 6.85
C THR A 49 21.98 21.20 5.38
N GLU A 50 22.99 20.72 4.67
CA GLU A 50 22.79 20.09 3.38
C GLU A 50 22.03 18.78 3.56
N LEU A 51 20.86 18.67 2.93
CA LEU A 51 20.01 17.49 3.05
C LEU A 51 20.31 16.51 1.92
N ILE A 52 20.95 15.42 2.26
CA ILE A 52 21.11 14.28 1.36
C ILE A 52 19.95 13.33 1.60
N LEU A 53 19.01 13.25 0.64
CA LEU A 53 17.91 12.32 0.73
C LEU A 53 18.44 10.90 0.53
N PRO A 54 18.15 9.97 1.45
CA PRO A 54 18.54 8.58 1.29
C PRO A 54 17.82 7.97 0.11
N ASP A 55 18.42 6.99 -0.54
CA ASP A 55 17.71 6.17 -1.52
C ASP A 55 16.62 5.36 -0.80
N PRO A 56 15.34 5.57 -1.13
CA PRO A 56 14.24 4.86 -0.48
C PRO A 56 14.10 3.40 -0.94
N SER A 57 14.96 2.93 -1.84
CA SER A 57 14.88 1.56 -2.35
C SER A 57 15.23 0.54 -1.27
N ILE A 58 14.42 -0.50 -1.19
CA ILE A 58 14.69 -1.64 -0.32
C ILE A 58 15.64 -2.59 -1.03
N PRO A 59 16.75 -3.00 -0.41
CA PRO A 59 17.67 -3.96 -1.01
C PRO A 59 16.98 -5.26 -1.41
N ASN A 60 17.46 -5.88 -2.48
CA ASN A 60 16.99 -7.21 -2.83
C ASN A 60 17.52 -8.24 -1.82
N PHE A 61 16.66 -9.15 -1.42
CA PHE A 61 17.03 -10.25 -0.53
C PHE A 61 16.59 -11.59 -1.10
N ASN A 62 17.27 -12.63 -0.71
CA ASN A 62 16.92 -14.01 -1.09
C ASN A 62 15.64 -14.44 -0.38
N LYS A 63 15.00 -15.50 -0.88
CA LYS A 63 13.87 -16.13 -0.20
C LYS A 63 14.25 -16.47 1.23
N GLN A 64 13.48 -16.00 2.19
CA GLN A 64 13.69 -16.30 3.59
C GLN A 64 12.35 -16.36 4.32
N PHE A 65 12.31 -17.14 5.36
CA PHE A 65 11.20 -17.16 6.31
C PHE A 65 11.60 -16.33 7.51
N PHE A 66 10.68 -15.48 7.95
CA PHE A 66 10.84 -14.65 9.13
C PHE A 66 9.63 -14.81 10.03
N SER A 67 9.85 -15.01 11.33
CA SER A 67 8.80 -15.10 12.33
C SER A 67 9.06 -14.06 13.42
N TYR A 68 8.04 -13.33 13.80
CA TYR A 68 8.09 -12.32 14.85
C TYR A 68 6.87 -12.46 15.75
N GLN A 69 7.09 -12.41 17.06
CA GLN A 69 6.02 -12.42 18.05
C GLN A 69 6.02 -11.09 18.82
N ASN A 70 4.87 -10.44 18.85
CA ASN A 70 4.61 -9.28 19.70
C ASN A 70 3.72 -9.72 20.89
N LYS A 71 4.22 -9.56 22.10
CA LYS A 71 3.47 -9.93 23.32
C LYS A 71 2.19 -9.13 23.58
N LYS A 72 1.99 -8.04 22.85
CA LYS A 72 0.83 -7.14 22.99
C LYS A 72 -0.26 -7.36 21.94
N GLU A 73 -0.05 -8.27 21.02
CA GLU A 73 -0.98 -8.55 19.91
C GLU A 73 -1.34 -10.03 19.92
N ASP A 74 -2.64 -10.31 19.93
CA ASP A 74 -3.18 -11.68 19.89
C ASP A 74 -3.48 -12.13 18.45
N ASP A 75 -3.35 -11.24 17.47
CA ASP A 75 -3.57 -11.57 16.08
C ASP A 75 -2.36 -12.30 15.49
N ILE A 76 -2.67 -13.32 14.68
CA ILE A 76 -1.69 -14.12 13.99
C ILE A 76 -1.81 -13.82 12.50
N ASP A 77 -0.80 -13.17 11.94
CA ASP A 77 -0.77 -12.85 10.54
C ASP A 77 0.23 -13.73 9.80
N PHE A 78 -0.21 -14.27 8.66
CA PHE A 78 0.64 -14.94 7.68
C PHE A 78 0.78 -14.05 6.46
N VAL A 79 2.02 -13.69 6.11
CA VAL A 79 2.28 -12.73 5.04
C VAL A 79 3.32 -13.25 4.07
N ILE A 80 3.01 -13.16 2.78
CA ILE A 80 3.95 -13.43 1.69
C ILE A 80 4.23 -12.11 0.97
N TRP A 81 5.51 -11.77 0.87
CA TRP A 81 5.99 -10.60 0.14
C TRP A 81 6.75 -11.04 -1.10
N ASN A 82 6.34 -10.57 -2.26
CA ASN A 82 7.07 -10.75 -3.50
C ASN A 82 7.40 -9.40 -4.11
N LYS A 83 8.69 -9.01 -4.10
CA LYS A 83 9.12 -7.74 -4.69
C LYS A 83 8.84 -7.74 -6.18
N ASP A 84 8.14 -6.72 -6.65
CA ASP A 84 7.85 -6.50 -8.06
C ASP A 84 8.64 -5.28 -8.57
N VAL A 85 8.81 -5.20 -9.86
CA VAL A 85 9.46 -4.05 -10.49
C VAL A 85 8.47 -2.91 -10.57
N PHE A 86 8.82 -1.79 -9.93
CA PHE A 86 8.05 -0.56 -10.11
C PHE A 86 8.08 -0.13 -11.58
N LYS A 87 6.91 0.03 -12.17
CA LYS A 87 6.75 0.54 -13.54
C LYS A 87 5.92 1.83 -13.48
N PRO A 88 6.51 2.98 -13.83
CA PRO A 88 5.76 4.24 -13.86
C PRO A 88 4.61 4.16 -14.88
N LEU A 89 3.49 4.83 -14.58
CA LEU A 89 2.29 4.82 -15.42
C LEU A 89 2.38 5.80 -16.63
N ASN A 90 3.56 5.96 -17.18
CA ASN A 90 3.86 6.89 -18.27
C ASN A 90 3.70 6.29 -19.66
N THR A 91 3.32 5.04 -19.78
CA THR A 91 3.01 4.38 -21.05
C THR A 91 1.63 3.73 -20.99
N PHE A 92 0.96 3.64 -22.15
CA PHE A 92 -0.33 2.96 -22.26
C PHE A 92 -0.27 1.51 -21.75
N ASN A 93 0.82 0.80 -22.07
CA ASN A 93 0.98 -0.59 -21.61
C ASN A 93 1.09 -0.70 -20.08
N ASN A 94 1.88 0.16 -19.44
CA ASN A 94 2.00 0.15 -17.97
C ASN A 94 0.66 0.53 -17.31
N TYR A 95 -0.05 1.50 -17.87
CA TYR A 95 -1.38 1.87 -17.44
C TYR A 95 -2.36 0.70 -17.58
N ARG A 96 -2.39 0.04 -18.74
CA ARG A 96 -3.23 -1.13 -18.98
C ARG A 96 -2.94 -2.26 -17.98
N LEU A 97 -1.67 -2.58 -17.76
CA LEU A 97 -1.27 -3.61 -16.78
C LEU A 97 -1.71 -3.25 -15.37
N SER A 98 -1.60 -1.99 -14.97
CA SER A 98 -2.09 -1.56 -13.65
C SER A 98 -3.60 -1.75 -13.50
N LYS A 99 -4.38 -1.49 -14.55
CA LYS A 99 -5.85 -1.72 -14.54
C LYS A 99 -6.20 -3.20 -14.46
N ILE A 100 -5.47 -4.06 -15.18
CA ILE A 100 -5.65 -5.52 -15.07
C ILE A 100 -5.40 -5.98 -13.63
N ARG A 101 -4.32 -5.51 -12.99
CA ARG A 101 -4.01 -5.82 -11.59
C ARG A 101 -5.12 -5.36 -10.64
N ASN A 102 -5.62 -4.14 -10.81
CA ASN A 102 -6.71 -3.61 -9.97
C ASN A 102 -8.00 -4.45 -10.12
N ILE A 103 -8.31 -4.90 -11.34
CA ILE A 103 -9.46 -5.79 -11.58
C ILE A 103 -9.24 -7.14 -10.89
N THR A 104 -8.06 -7.72 -11.05
CA THR A 104 -7.66 -8.98 -10.41
C THR A 104 -7.79 -8.91 -8.90
N GLU A 105 -7.22 -7.88 -8.29
CA GLU A 105 -7.31 -7.63 -6.85
C GLU A 105 -8.78 -7.52 -6.40
N LYS A 106 -9.59 -6.75 -7.11
CA LYS A 106 -11.01 -6.58 -6.80
C LYS A 106 -11.78 -7.90 -6.84
N ILE A 107 -11.48 -8.77 -7.80
CA ILE A 107 -12.10 -10.09 -7.88
C ILE A 107 -11.67 -10.97 -6.70
N PHE A 108 -10.37 -10.98 -6.36
CA PHE A 108 -9.88 -11.70 -5.19
C PHE A 108 -10.57 -11.24 -3.90
N GLN A 109 -10.66 -9.93 -3.68
CA GLN A 109 -11.32 -9.39 -2.48
C GLN A 109 -12.77 -9.84 -2.37
N LYS A 110 -13.49 -9.90 -3.50
CA LYS A 110 -14.89 -10.39 -3.51
C LYS A 110 -14.99 -11.88 -3.22
N ARG A 111 -14.09 -12.71 -3.78
CA ARG A 111 -14.05 -14.14 -3.47
C ARG A 111 -13.78 -14.37 -1.99
N ILE A 112 -12.78 -13.68 -1.45
CA ILE A 112 -12.40 -13.75 -0.03
C ILE A 112 -13.60 -13.37 0.85
N ALA A 113 -14.24 -12.23 0.57
CA ALA A 113 -15.39 -11.77 1.32
C ALA A 113 -16.56 -12.77 1.27
N LYS A 114 -16.82 -13.37 0.11
CA LYS A 114 -17.83 -14.41 -0.04
C LYS A 114 -17.50 -15.64 0.81
N LEU A 115 -16.29 -16.16 0.73
CA LEU A 115 -15.86 -17.35 1.48
C LEU A 115 -15.91 -17.11 3.00
N ILE A 116 -15.57 -15.93 3.47
CA ILE A 116 -15.69 -15.55 4.89
C ILE A 116 -17.15 -15.52 5.31
N ASN A 117 -18.04 -14.89 4.53
CA ASN A 117 -19.46 -14.78 4.84
C ASN A 117 -20.16 -16.15 4.84
N GLU A 118 -19.71 -17.08 4.01
CA GLU A 118 -20.21 -18.46 3.95
C GLU A 118 -19.58 -19.37 5.01
N ASN A 119 -18.67 -18.85 5.87
CA ASN A 119 -17.87 -19.63 6.82
C ASN A 119 -17.12 -20.81 6.18
N SER A 120 -16.71 -20.66 4.92
CA SER A 120 -16.05 -21.70 4.13
C SER A 120 -14.54 -21.70 4.27
N VAL A 121 -13.98 -20.82 5.12
CA VAL A 121 -12.53 -20.67 5.32
C VAL A 121 -12.16 -20.49 6.80
N ASN A 122 -10.93 -20.86 7.14
CA ASN A 122 -10.40 -20.87 8.50
C ASN A 122 -9.53 -19.64 8.84
N PHE A 123 -9.61 -18.57 8.06
CA PHE A 123 -9.01 -17.29 8.37
C PHE A 123 -10.07 -16.22 8.69
N LYS A 124 -9.65 -15.13 9.35
CA LYS A 124 -10.52 -13.99 9.73
C LYS A 124 -10.66 -13.00 8.57
N SER A 125 -9.55 -12.71 7.91
CA SER A 125 -9.47 -11.81 6.77
C SER A 125 -8.29 -12.17 5.89
N ALA A 126 -8.32 -11.78 4.62
CA ALA A 126 -7.16 -11.86 3.77
C ALA A 126 -7.14 -10.73 2.74
N TYR A 127 -5.94 -10.36 2.30
CA TYR A 127 -5.69 -9.40 1.24
C TYR A 127 -4.71 -10.01 0.24
N ILE A 128 -5.02 -9.87 -1.05
CA ILE A 128 -4.16 -10.27 -2.16
C ILE A 128 -4.12 -9.09 -3.13
N GLY A 129 -2.97 -8.51 -3.34
CA GLY A 129 -2.85 -7.35 -4.22
C GLY A 129 -1.49 -6.67 -4.19
N ASP A 130 -1.42 -5.53 -4.85
CA ASP A 130 -0.23 -4.70 -4.91
C ASP A 130 -0.11 -3.80 -3.68
N PHE A 131 1.09 -3.70 -3.14
CA PHE A 131 1.41 -2.85 -2.00
C PHE A 131 2.68 -2.05 -2.25
N ASN A 132 2.61 -0.73 -2.09
CA ASN A 132 3.77 0.14 -2.22
C ASN A 132 4.36 0.42 -0.84
N ILE A 133 5.61 0.05 -0.62
CA ILE A 133 6.34 0.36 0.62
C ILE A 133 7.05 1.71 0.50
N SER A 134 7.55 2.00 -0.69
CA SER A 134 8.21 3.27 -1.00
C SER A 134 7.77 3.78 -2.37
N VAL A 135 8.25 4.95 -2.75
CA VAL A 135 8.03 5.51 -4.10
C VAL A 135 8.71 4.71 -5.21
N LYS A 136 9.66 3.84 -4.86
CA LYS A 136 10.44 3.03 -5.82
C LYS A 136 10.15 1.54 -5.73
N ASP A 137 9.63 1.07 -4.60
CA ASP A 137 9.45 -0.36 -4.33
C ASP A 137 7.98 -0.74 -4.26
N LYS A 138 7.61 -1.63 -5.13
CA LYS A 138 6.30 -2.26 -5.22
C LYS A 138 6.41 -3.73 -4.86
N TYR A 139 5.44 -4.22 -4.13
CA TYR A 139 5.33 -5.61 -3.73
C TYR A 139 3.97 -6.17 -4.12
N PHE A 140 3.95 -7.43 -4.50
CA PHE A 140 2.73 -8.22 -4.48
C PHE A 140 2.64 -8.88 -3.12
N LEU A 141 1.56 -8.57 -2.42
CA LEU A 141 1.33 -8.97 -1.04
C LEU A 141 0.18 -9.97 -0.97
N ILE A 142 0.39 -11.03 -0.21
CA ILE A 142 -0.67 -11.89 0.31
C ILE A 142 -0.58 -11.78 1.82
N SER A 143 -1.61 -11.22 2.46
CA SER A 143 -1.70 -11.08 3.91
C SER A 143 -2.96 -11.76 4.40
N THR A 144 -2.85 -12.58 5.43
CA THR A 144 -3.98 -13.37 5.96
C THR A 144 -3.95 -13.30 7.47
N SER A 145 -5.03 -12.81 8.08
CA SER A 145 -5.22 -12.86 9.54
C SER A 145 -5.87 -14.18 9.91
N LEU A 146 -5.15 -15.00 10.67
CA LEU A 146 -5.50 -16.38 10.96
C LEU A 146 -6.32 -16.50 12.25
N LYS A 147 -7.15 -17.55 12.31
CA LYS A 147 -7.77 -17.99 13.58
C LYS A 147 -6.71 -18.72 14.41
N SER A 148 -6.57 -18.37 15.68
CA SER A 148 -5.51 -18.91 16.55
C SER A 148 -5.57 -20.42 16.78
N ASP A 149 -6.74 -20.99 16.68
CA ASP A 149 -7.03 -22.42 16.80
C ASP A 149 -6.95 -23.20 15.47
N LYS A 150 -6.75 -22.48 14.34
CA LYS A 150 -6.79 -23.06 12.98
C LYS A 150 -5.74 -22.44 12.03
N ILE A 151 -4.52 -22.30 12.53
CA ILE A 151 -3.44 -21.63 11.79
C ILE A 151 -3.10 -22.38 10.49
N LYS A 152 -2.92 -23.70 10.60
CA LYS A 152 -2.54 -24.53 9.45
C LYS A 152 -3.64 -24.52 8.38
N GLU A 153 -4.88 -24.76 8.79
CA GLU A 153 -6.04 -24.77 7.90
C GLU A 153 -6.24 -23.42 7.22
N GLY A 154 -6.04 -22.32 7.94
CA GLY A 154 -6.16 -20.98 7.35
C GLY A 154 -5.06 -20.69 6.31
N ILE A 155 -3.84 -21.18 6.50
CA ILE A 155 -2.77 -21.10 5.50
C ILE A 155 -3.10 -21.98 4.29
N GLU A 156 -3.59 -23.18 4.50
CA GLU A 156 -4.02 -24.10 3.43
C GLU A 156 -5.15 -23.51 2.61
N ASP A 157 -6.14 -22.89 3.24
CA ASP A 157 -7.26 -22.24 2.56
C ASP A 157 -6.84 -21.10 1.64
N ILE A 158 -5.95 -20.22 2.10
CA ILE A 158 -5.46 -19.10 1.26
C ILE A 158 -4.58 -19.63 0.11
N TYR A 159 -3.78 -20.65 0.36
CA TYR A 159 -2.98 -21.29 -0.67
C TYR A 159 -3.87 -21.97 -1.73
N TYR A 160 -4.90 -22.69 -1.30
CA TYR A 160 -5.87 -23.33 -2.19
C TYR A 160 -6.59 -22.32 -3.08
N LEU A 161 -7.01 -21.17 -2.52
CA LEU A 161 -7.62 -20.09 -3.29
C LEU A 161 -6.71 -19.56 -4.39
N ILE A 162 -5.40 -19.42 -4.11
CA ILE A 162 -4.43 -18.95 -5.08
C ILE A 162 -4.22 -19.97 -6.20
N GLU A 163 -4.02 -21.25 -5.84
CA GLU A 163 -3.82 -22.32 -6.82
C GLU A 163 -5.07 -22.52 -7.68
N GLN A 164 -6.26 -22.39 -7.11
CA GLN A 164 -7.52 -22.44 -7.87
C GLN A 164 -7.59 -21.35 -8.95
N VAL A 165 -7.19 -20.12 -8.60
CA VAL A 165 -7.15 -19.03 -9.59
C VAL A 165 -6.08 -19.23 -10.62
N LYS A 166 -4.93 -19.77 -10.24
CA LYS A 166 -3.83 -20.05 -11.15
C LYS A 166 -4.20 -21.13 -12.17
N GLU A 167 -4.95 -22.13 -11.77
CA GLU A 167 -5.33 -23.26 -12.63
C GLU A 167 -6.56 -22.96 -13.49
N TYR A 168 -7.59 -22.34 -12.90
CA TYR A 168 -8.91 -22.17 -13.56
C TYR A 168 -9.23 -20.70 -13.92
N GLY A 169 -8.42 -19.74 -13.42
CA GLY A 169 -8.66 -18.32 -13.64
C GLY A 169 -9.89 -17.77 -12.90
N PHE A 170 -10.46 -16.73 -13.49
CA PHE A 170 -11.68 -16.08 -12.99
C PHE A 170 -12.86 -16.37 -13.91
N LEU A 171 -14.06 -16.37 -13.33
CA LEU A 171 -15.29 -16.50 -14.10
C LEU A 171 -15.60 -15.21 -14.85
N GLN A 172 -16.20 -15.31 -16.04
CA GLN A 172 -16.64 -14.15 -16.82
C GLN A 172 -17.57 -13.24 -15.99
N SER A 173 -18.48 -13.83 -15.21
CA SER A 173 -19.40 -13.07 -14.34
C SER A 173 -18.70 -12.26 -13.23
N GLU A 174 -17.55 -12.72 -12.74
CA GLU A 174 -16.73 -11.98 -11.76
C GLU A 174 -16.06 -10.79 -12.43
N LEU A 175 -15.54 -10.99 -13.64
CA LEU A 175 -14.93 -9.94 -14.44
C LEU A 175 -15.95 -8.84 -14.78
N ASP A 176 -17.13 -9.21 -15.24
CA ASP A 176 -18.22 -8.29 -15.60
C ASP A 176 -18.66 -7.44 -14.41
N LYS A 177 -18.80 -8.06 -13.23
CA LYS A 177 -19.12 -7.34 -11.98
C LYS A 177 -18.02 -6.38 -11.56
N ALA A 178 -16.76 -6.81 -11.63
CA ALA A 178 -15.63 -5.96 -11.27
C ALA A 178 -15.50 -4.75 -12.21
N ASN A 179 -15.65 -4.96 -13.52
CA ASN A 179 -15.63 -3.90 -14.52
C ASN A 179 -16.77 -2.90 -14.30
N LYS A 180 -18.00 -3.38 -14.09
CA LYS A 180 -19.17 -2.51 -13.85
C LYS A 180 -18.93 -1.58 -12.65
N GLU A 181 -18.40 -2.11 -11.55
CA GLU A 181 -18.15 -1.31 -10.35
C GLU A 181 -17.02 -0.29 -10.54
N ILE A 182 -15.97 -0.66 -11.30
CA ILE A 182 -14.90 0.28 -11.62
C ILE A 182 -15.43 1.43 -12.48
N ILE A 183 -16.23 1.12 -13.51
CA ILE A 183 -16.85 2.13 -14.36
C ILE A 183 -17.74 3.05 -13.52
N GLN A 184 -18.64 2.49 -12.71
CA GLN A 184 -19.50 3.27 -11.82
C GLN A 184 -18.74 4.15 -10.82
N SER A 185 -17.57 3.69 -10.35
CA SER A 185 -16.73 4.52 -9.47
C SER A 185 -16.10 5.69 -10.21
N LEU A 186 -15.72 5.52 -11.48
CA LEU A 186 -15.18 6.59 -12.30
C LEU A 186 -16.24 7.62 -12.69
N GLU A 187 -17.45 7.18 -13.02
CA GLU A 187 -18.58 8.07 -13.35
C GLU A 187 -19.02 8.98 -12.20
N LYS A 188 -18.75 8.58 -10.95
CA LYS A 188 -19.06 9.44 -9.78
C LYS A 188 -18.05 10.59 -9.58
N PHE A 189 -16.94 10.59 -10.26
CA PHE A 189 -15.91 11.63 -10.21
C PHE A 189 -15.98 12.60 -11.40
N LEU A 190 -16.88 12.37 -12.35
CA LEU A 190 -17.18 13.23 -13.48
C LEU A 190 -18.42 14.08 -13.21
#